data_70f2a3e21cd873272a9fcd6b21677583
#
_entry.id   70f2a3e21cd873272a9fcd6b21677583
#
_cell.length_a   1.000
_cell.length_b   1.000
_cell.length_c   1.000
_cell.angle_alpha   90.00
_cell.angle_beta   90.00
_cell.angle_gamma   90.00
#
_symmetry.space_group_name_H-M   'P 1'
#
loop_
_entity.id
_entity.type
_entity.pdbx_description
1 polymer ?
#
loop_
_entity_poly.entity_id
_entity_poly.type
_entity_poly.pdbx_seq_one_letter_code
_entity_poly.pdbx_strand_id
1 'polypeptide(L)'
;MTSVRLTLALVCVCTIVACMPAEEPPVSQGAEQAPMNGGRVLKLEELTYPEIDEIDRDQSIFFLTFGNLEEHGPHIPVGSDYYQANGVRDLLIKRLRAAHPEYDMVVVPVIPLGEGGFNDAAHQFDHVGTFAIRYSTLQAVAIDMGVSIASKGFQNIFLIHSHGAPLHNVAFTEASAFVSETYGVRMVNITSLVFGEGFYSDAVLDKHLGEGWNQESGITGHAGTGETSANLFLHDLVNPNYRELEPFVVEDSFGIFDIGDRNGWQGYISDPSRASALIGRDLINDLVERSFRIAELALSGEDLSSLPLYPDNLPPMPEADAYLAATFGRYASREAEITAWLEKQREGR
;
A
#
# COMPACT_ATOMS: atom_id res chain seq x y z
N MET A 1 -67.20 -9.33 -48.56
CA MET A 1 -66.03 -9.85 -47.89
C MET A 1 -64.89 -9.73 -48.86
N THR A 2 -64.25 -8.59 -48.89
CA THR A 2 -63.24 -8.18 -49.91
C THR A 2 -61.87 -8.09 -49.22
N SER A 3 -61.01 -9.01 -49.61
CA SER A 3 -59.61 -9.08 -49.17
C SER A 3 -58.78 -8.08 -49.99
N VAL A 4 -58.17 -7.10 -49.27
CA VAL A 4 -57.20 -6.16 -49.86
C VAL A 4 -55.78 -6.74 -49.61
N ARG A 5 -55.09 -7.13 -50.69
CA ARG A 5 -53.67 -7.47 -50.68
C ARG A 5 -52.86 -6.21 -50.88
N LEU A 6 -52.07 -5.87 -49.85
CA LEU A 6 -51.08 -4.78 -49.94
C LEU A 6 -49.75 -5.36 -50.43
N THR A 7 -49.29 -4.92 -51.62
CA THR A 7 -48.01 -5.32 -52.22
C THR A 7 -46.99 -4.29 -51.77
N LEU A 8 -45.99 -4.74 -50.99
CA LEU A 8 -44.89 -3.91 -50.54
C LEU A 8 -43.75 -4.01 -51.62
N ALA A 9 -43.50 -2.94 -52.30
CA ALA A 9 -42.36 -2.81 -53.22
C ALA A 9 -41.11 -2.50 -52.40
N LEU A 10 -40.15 -3.42 -52.43
CA LEU A 10 -38.82 -3.28 -51.82
C LEU A 10 -37.92 -2.48 -52.81
N VAL A 11 -37.64 -1.24 -52.46
CA VAL A 11 -36.62 -0.43 -53.21
C VAL A 11 -35.27 -0.72 -52.57
N CYS A 12 -34.44 -1.48 -53.31
CA CYS A 12 -33.04 -1.71 -52.97
C CYS A 12 -32.22 -0.46 -53.33
N VAL A 13 -31.84 0.34 -52.34
CA VAL A 13 -30.85 1.41 -52.50
C VAL A 13 -29.47 0.76 -52.25
N CYS A 14 -28.74 0.46 -53.30
CA CYS A 14 -27.32 0.11 -53.22
C CYS A 14 -26.51 1.35 -52.91
N THR A 15 -26.17 1.55 -51.62
CA THR A 15 -25.11 2.48 -51.22
C THR A 15 -23.76 1.83 -51.49
N ILE A 16 -23.03 2.33 -52.46
CA ILE A 16 -21.62 2.01 -52.70
C ILE A 16 -20.83 2.65 -51.53
N VAL A 17 -20.48 1.85 -50.55
CA VAL A 17 -19.48 2.25 -49.51
C VAL A 17 -18.11 2.12 -50.21
N ALA A 18 -17.52 3.25 -50.57
CA ALA A 18 -16.13 3.29 -50.97
C ALA A 18 -15.28 2.84 -49.76
N CYS A 19 -14.58 1.73 -49.90
CA CYS A 19 -13.51 1.33 -48.97
C CYS A 19 -12.41 2.39 -49.05
N MET A 20 -12.38 3.30 -48.08
CA MET A 20 -11.18 4.04 -47.76
C MET A 20 -10.17 3.07 -47.13
N PRO A 21 -8.90 3.06 -47.50
CA PRO A 21 -7.90 2.27 -46.79
C PRO A 21 -7.86 2.77 -45.34
N ALA A 22 -7.89 1.84 -44.42
CA ALA A 22 -7.69 2.14 -43.00
C ALA A 22 -6.31 2.81 -42.89
N GLU A 23 -6.28 4.05 -42.41
CA GLU A 23 -5.02 4.66 -41.97
C GLU A 23 -4.47 3.73 -40.83
N GLU A 24 -3.30 3.18 -41.07
CA GLU A 24 -2.54 2.52 -40.03
C GLU A 24 -2.33 3.54 -38.91
N PRO A 25 -2.56 3.14 -37.64
CA PRO A 25 -2.26 4.02 -36.51
C PRO A 25 -0.78 4.41 -36.62
N PRO A 26 -0.43 5.66 -36.29
CA PRO A 26 0.96 6.09 -36.36
C PRO A 26 1.80 5.15 -35.52
N VAL A 27 2.74 4.47 -36.19
CA VAL A 27 3.80 3.73 -35.48
C VAL A 27 4.44 4.79 -34.58
N SER A 28 4.35 4.56 -33.28
CA SER A 28 5.02 5.39 -32.27
C SER A 28 6.49 5.40 -32.72
N GLN A 29 6.94 6.53 -33.26
CA GLN A 29 8.37 6.73 -33.52
C GLN A 29 9.02 6.55 -32.17
N GLY A 30 9.86 5.50 -32.07
CA GLY A 30 10.63 5.22 -30.89
C GLY A 30 11.23 6.52 -30.39
N ALA A 31 10.94 6.89 -29.15
CA ALA A 31 11.56 8.04 -28.52
C ALA A 31 13.06 7.88 -28.71
N GLU A 32 13.65 8.82 -29.45
CA GLU A 32 15.08 8.91 -29.63
C GLU A 32 15.69 8.95 -28.23
N GLN A 33 16.36 7.86 -27.86
CA GLN A 33 16.98 7.72 -26.54
C GLN A 33 18.07 8.80 -26.46
N ALA A 34 17.77 9.87 -25.72
CA ALA A 34 18.82 10.80 -25.32
C ALA A 34 19.94 9.99 -24.62
N PRO A 35 21.21 10.33 -24.79
CA PRO A 35 22.31 9.61 -24.14
C PRO A 35 22.14 9.72 -22.61
N MET A 36 21.84 8.59 -21.99
CA MET A 36 21.41 8.51 -20.61
C MET A 36 22.62 8.48 -19.68
N ASN A 37 23.01 9.65 -19.21
CA ASN A 37 23.91 9.78 -18.06
C ASN A 37 23.13 9.81 -16.72
N GLY A 38 22.04 9.05 -16.61
CA GLY A 38 21.25 9.00 -15.38
C GLY A 38 20.26 7.84 -15.40
N GLY A 39 19.99 7.25 -14.23
CA GLY A 39 19.07 6.14 -14.05
C GLY A 39 17.63 6.47 -14.49
N ARG A 40 16.97 5.48 -15.03
CA ARG A 40 15.60 5.56 -15.53
C ARG A 40 14.59 5.32 -14.40
N VAL A 41 13.36 5.81 -14.58
CA VAL A 41 12.21 5.27 -13.83
C VAL A 41 11.44 4.37 -14.79
N LEU A 42 11.41 3.09 -14.47
CA LEU A 42 10.86 2.05 -15.33
C LEU A 42 9.63 1.45 -14.63
N LYS A 43 8.52 1.36 -15.34
CA LYS A 43 7.35 0.64 -14.87
C LYS A 43 7.44 -0.79 -15.39
N LEU A 44 7.50 -1.76 -14.47
CA LEU A 44 7.78 -3.15 -14.80
C LEU A 44 6.76 -3.73 -15.79
N GLU A 45 5.49 -3.36 -15.66
CA GLU A 45 4.40 -3.82 -16.53
C GLU A 45 4.47 -3.27 -17.96
N GLU A 46 5.28 -2.26 -18.20
CA GLU A 46 5.49 -1.65 -19.52
C GLU A 46 6.70 -2.24 -20.26
N LEU A 47 7.50 -3.11 -19.59
CA LEU A 47 8.73 -3.67 -20.13
C LEU A 47 8.52 -5.05 -20.73
N THR A 48 9.18 -5.31 -21.84
CA THR A 48 9.36 -6.65 -22.41
C THR A 48 10.49 -7.40 -21.68
N TYR A 49 10.53 -8.75 -21.77
CA TYR A 49 11.58 -9.53 -21.12
C TYR A 49 13.02 -9.16 -21.54
N PRO A 50 13.30 -8.82 -22.81
CA PRO A 50 14.64 -8.35 -23.18
C PRO A 50 15.03 -7.02 -22.52
N GLU A 51 14.08 -6.09 -22.41
CA GLU A 51 14.31 -4.80 -21.72
C GLU A 51 14.59 -4.99 -20.24
N ILE A 52 13.92 -5.96 -19.59
CA ILE A 52 14.21 -6.33 -18.20
C ILE A 52 15.60 -6.96 -18.10
N ASP A 53 16.00 -7.75 -19.08
CA ASP A 53 17.31 -8.42 -19.07
C ASP A 53 18.49 -7.45 -19.26
N GLU A 54 18.26 -6.29 -19.88
CA GLU A 54 19.22 -5.20 -20.01
C GLU A 54 19.38 -4.32 -18.77
N ILE A 55 18.52 -4.45 -17.75
CA ILE A 55 18.64 -3.68 -16.51
C ILE A 55 19.86 -4.18 -15.74
N ASP A 56 20.69 -3.24 -15.26
CA ASP A 56 21.83 -3.53 -14.43
C ASP A 56 21.39 -4.17 -13.10
N ARG A 57 21.98 -5.31 -12.73
CA ARG A 57 21.61 -6.09 -11.55
C ARG A 57 22.02 -5.43 -10.24
N ASP A 58 23.13 -4.70 -10.25
CA ASP A 58 23.71 -4.04 -9.07
C ASP A 58 23.24 -2.60 -8.95
N GLN A 59 23.03 -1.92 -10.09
CA GLN A 59 22.61 -0.51 -10.15
C GLN A 59 21.13 -0.36 -10.53
N SER A 60 20.29 -1.19 -9.94
CA SER A 60 18.83 -1.04 -10.00
C SER A 60 18.20 -1.25 -8.63
N ILE A 61 17.05 -0.62 -8.42
CA ILE A 61 16.24 -0.77 -7.21
C ILE A 61 14.82 -1.12 -7.63
N PHE A 62 14.35 -2.27 -7.21
CA PHE A 62 12.97 -2.70 -7.40
C PHE A 62 12.11 -2.21 -6.23
N PHE A 63 11.08 -1.42 -6.53
CA PHE A 63 10.10 -0.96 -5.56
C PHE A 63 8.91 -1.91 -5.57
N LEU A 64 8.85 -2.78 -4.57
CA LEU A 64 7.74 -3.70 -4.34
C LEU A 64 6.76 -3.02 -3.38
N THR A 65 5.64 -2.53 -3.91
CA THR A 65 4.70 -1.69 -3.16
C THR A 65 3.41 -2.42 -2.88
N PHE A 66 2.97 -2.39 -1.62
CA PHE A 66 1.67 -2.91 -1.19
C PHE A 66 0.82 -1.78 -0.63
N GLY A 67 -0.46 -1.80 -0.95
CA GLY A 67 -1.42 -0.82 -0.46
C GLY A 67 -2.72 -1.50 -0.06
N ASN A 68 -2.95 -1.65 1.24
CA ASN A 68 -4.15 -2.28 1.76
C ASN A 68 -5.43 -1.57 1.29
N LEU A 69 -6.52 -2.31 1.20
CA LEU A 69 -7.85 -1.74 1.05
C LEU A 69 -8.59 -1.91 2.38
N GLU A 70 -8.67 -0.84 3.13
CA GLU A 70 -9.18 -0.82 4.48
C GLU A 70 -10.17 0.33 4.66
N GLU A 71 -11.22 0.11 5.46
CA GLU A 71 -12.11 1.19 5.86
C GLU A 71 -11.34 2.25 6.67
N HIS A 72 -11.61 3.51 6.42
CA HIS A 72 -10.98 4.67 7.06
C HIS A 72 -12.05 5.73 7.40
N GLY A 73 -13.05 5.29 8.14
CA GLY A 73 -14.16 6.14 8.52
C GLY A 73 -15.01 6.61 7.35
N PRO A 74 -15.94 7.57 7.59
CA PRO A 74 -16.88 8.02 6.57
C PRO A 74 -16.30 9.06 5.60
N HIS A 75 -15.01 9.40 5.73
CA HIS A 75 -14.42 10.55 5.04
C HIS A 75 -13.20 10.25 4.18
N ILE A 76 -12.45 9.19 4.47
CA ILE A 76 -11.31 8.77 3.66
C ILE A 76 -11.70 7.54 2.83
N PRO A 77 -11.33 7.45 1.55
CA PRO A 77 -11.60 6.27 0.75
C PRO A 77 -10.83 5.05 1.29
N VAL A 78 -11.38 3.85 1.08
CA VAL A 78 -10.74 2.57 1.49
C VAL A 78 -9.36 2.33 0.90
N GLY A 79 -8.95 3.09 -0.08
CA GLY A 79 -7.62 3.09 -0.67
C GLY A 79 -6.62 4.02 0.02
N SER A 80 -6.87 4.47 1.25
CA SER A 80 -5.95 5.34 2.00
C SER A 80 -4.51 4.83 1.94
N ASP A 81 -4.30 3.60 2.37
CA ASP A 81 -2.98 2.95 2.38
C ASP A 81 -2.37 2.82 0.98
N TYR A 82 -3.20 2.51 0.00
CA TYR A 82 -2.79 2.43 -1.40
C TYR A 82 -2.24 3.77 -1.89
N TYR A 83 -2.93 4.87 -1.62
CA TYR A 83 -2.49 6.21 -2.04
C TYR A 83 -1.27 6.68 -1.27
N GLN A 84 -1.20 6.43 0.03
CA GLN A 84 -0.06 6.79 0.86
C GLN A 84 1.20 6.02 0.45
N ALA A 85 1.13 4.70 0.30
CA ALA A 85 2.24 3.87 -0.15
C ALA A 85 2.78 4.33 -1.51
N ASN A 86 1.88 4.62 -2.47
CA ASN A 86 2.26 5.17 -3.78
C ASN A 86 2.93 6.54 -3.64
N GLY A 87 2.33 7.44 -2.88
CA GLY A 87 2.84 8.80 -2.71
C GLY A 87 4.23 8.82 -2.08
N VAL A 88 4.43 8.06 -1.01
CA VAL A 88 5.74 7.91 -0.36
C VAL A 88 6.76 7.29 -1.31
N ARG A 89 6.44 6.20 -2.02
CA ARG A 89 7.31 5.58 -3.01
C ARG A 89 7.74 6.57 -4.09
N ASP A 90 6.79 7.30 -4.68
CA ASP A 90 7.09 8.19 -5.81
C ASP A 90 7.96 9.37 -5.39
N LEU A 91 7.77 9.88 -4.18
CA LEU A 91 8.61 10.94 -3.63
C LEU A 91 9.99 10.40 -3.22
N LEU A 92 10.06 9.20 -2.66
CA LEU A 92 11.31 8.51 -2.35
C LEU A 92 12.13 8.26 -3.63
N ILE A 93 11.50 7.80 -4.71
CA ILE A 93 12.15 7.64 -6.01
C ILE A 93 12.76 8.97 -6.49
N LYS A 94 12.02 10.08 -6.40
CA LYS A 94 12.55 11.40 -6.76
C LYS A 94 13.77 11.76 -5.94
N ARG A 95 13.74 11.45 -4.64
CA ARG A 95 14.82 11.74 -3.71
C ARG A 95 16.06 10.87 -3.98
N LEU A 96 15.87 9.56 -4.20
CA LEU A 96 16.92 8.62 -4.55
C LEU A 96 17.58 8.94 -5.90
N ARG A 97 16.81 9.27 -6.93
CA ARG A 97 17.36 9.68 -8.23
C ARG A 97 18.24 10.93 -8.17
N ALA A 98 17.92 11.84 -7.27
CA ALA A 98 18.75 13.03 -7.07
C ALA A 98 20.09 12.70 -6.40
N ALA A 99 20.14 11.70 -5.52
CA ALA A 99 21.33 11.26 -4.82
C ALA A 99 22.13 10.20 -5.61
N HIS A 100 21.42 9.32 -6.31
CA HIS A 100 21.97 8.17 -7.05
C HIS A 100 21.49 8.18 -8.50
N PRO A 101 21.95 9.12 -9.32
CA PRO A 101 21.51 9.22 -10.71
C PRO A 101 21.92 8.00 -11.57
N GLU A 102 22.84 7.16 -11.10
CA GLU A 102 23.28 5.94 -11.79
C GLU A 102 22.30 4.76 -11.64
N TYR A 103 21.38 4.77 -10.66
CA TYR A 103 20.48 3.66 -10.42
C TYR A 103 19.20 3.75 -11.27
N ASP A 104 18.83 2.64 -11.90
CA ASP A 104 17.49 2.46 -12.47
C ASP A 104 16.48 2.18 -11.34
N MET A 105 15.38 2.94 -11.31
CA MET A 105 14.27 2.77 -10.37
C MET A 105 13.15 1.96 -11.03
N VAL A 106 13.02 0.70 -10.68
CA VAL A 106 12.06 -0.23 -11.28
C VAL A 106 10.82 -0.30 -10.38
N VAL A 107 9.70 0.21 -10.88
CA VAL A 107 8.44 0.26 -10.14
C VAL A 107 7.60 -0.96 -10.49
N VAL A 108 7.35 -1.81 -9.50
CA VAL A 108 6.36 -2.89 -9.61
C VAL A 108 4.97 -2.28 -9.41
N PRO A 109 3.95 -2.67 -10.20
CA PRO A 109 2.58 -2.23 -9.95
C PRO A 109 2.15 -2.46 -8.52
N VAL A 110 1.43 -1.49 -7.93
CA VAL A 110 0.98 -1.63 -6.55
C VAL A 110 0.08 -2.83 -6.38
N ILE A 111 0.37 -3.64 -5.39
CA ILE A 111 -0.41 -4.82 -5.04
C ILE A 111 -1.44 -4.41 -3.97
N PRO A 112 -2.75 -4.41 -4.28
CA PRO A 112 -3.78 -3.92 -3.36
C PRO A 112 -4.16 -5.00 -2.33
N LEU A 113 -3.18 -5.54 -1.65
CA LEU A 113 -3.34 -6.60 -0.66
C LEU A 113 -2.69 -6.20 0.66
N GLY A 114 -3.36 -6.54 1.76
CA GLY A 114 -2.85 -6.35 3.10
C GLY A 114 -3.48 -7.32 4.09
N GLU A 115 -2.90 -7.41 5.26
CA GLU A 115 -3.37 -8.24 6.37
C GLU A 115 -3.96 -7.34 7.45
N GLY A 116 -5.05 -7.78 8.06
CA GLY A 116 -5.70 -7.08 9.15
C GLY A 116 -6.39 -5.78 8.74
N GLY A 117 -6.98 -5.17 9.72
CA GLY A 117 -7.62 -3.87 9.64
C GLY A 117 -7.85 -3.33 11.04
N PHE A 118 -7.93 -2.03 11.17
CA PHE A 118 -8.16 -1.40 12.47
C PHE A 118 -9.51 -1.81 13.07
N ASN A 119 -10.52 -1.99 12.22
CA ASN A 119 -11.82 -2.48 12.64
C ASN A 119 -11.79 -3.90 13.23
N ASP A 120 -10.84 -4.74 12.84
CA ASP A 120 -10.62 -6.06 13.45
C ASP A 120 -10.09 -5.91 14.90
N ALA A 121 -9.14 -5.02 15.13
CA ALA A 121 -8.62 -4.71 16.45
C ALA A 121 -9.69 -4.07 17.33
N ALA A 122 -10.54 -3.24 16.75
CA ALA A 122 -11.66 -2.59 17.40
C ALA A 122 -12.90 -3.52 17.58
N HIS A 123 -12.81 -4.78 17.18
CA HIS A 123 -13.92 -5.74 17.21
C HIS A 123 -15.20 -5.29 16.46
N GLN A 124 -15.02 -4.43 15.43
CA GLN A 124 -16.11 -3.88 14.62
C GLN A 124 -16.20 -4.58 13.25
N PHE A 125 -16.55 -5.86 13.26
CA PHE A 125 -16.57 -6.71 12.06
C PHE A 125 -17.69 -6.38 11.06
N ASP A 126 -18.66 -5.58 11.45
CA ASP A 126 -19.77 -5.15 10.58
C ASP A 126 -19.41 -3.96 9.69
N HIS A 127 -18.28 -3.29 9.94
CA HIS A 127 -17.80 -2.23 9.07
C HIS A 127 -17.31 -2.83 7.75
N VAL A 128 -17.99 -2.46 6.67
CA VAL A 128 -17.60 -2.87 5.32
C VAL A 128 -16.46 -2.00 4.80
N GLY A 129 -15.62 -2.56 3.92
CA GLY A 129 -14.55 -1.78 3.26
C GLY A 129 -13.14 -2.30 3.52
N THR A 130 -12.95 -3.19 4.50
CA THR A 130 -11.67 -3.87 4.72
C THR A 130 -11.64 -5.20 3.96
N PHE A 131 -10.66 -5.36 3.07
CA PHE A 131 -10.45 -6.54 2.22
C PHE A 131 -9.12 -7.20 2.56
N ALA A 132 -9.00 -7.66 3.80
CA ALA A 132 -7.79 -8.27 4.32
C ALA A 132 -7.60 -9.70 3.84
N ILE A 133 -6.34 -10.08 3.66
CA ILE A 133 -5.91 -11.47 3.43
C ILE A 133 -5.18 -11.99 4.66
N ARG A 134 -5.08 -13.32 4.78
CA ARG A 134 -4.39 -13.93 5.92
C ARG A 134 -2.90 -13.58 5.91
N TYR A 135 -2.31 -13.49 7.10
CA TYR A 135 -0.88 -13.28 7.32
C TYR A 135 -0.01 -14.18 6.43
N SER A 136 -0.23 -15.51 6.48
CA SER A 136 0.54 -16.47 5.69
C SER A 136 0.40 -16.28 4.17
N THR A 137 -0.76 -15.81 3.72
CA THR A 137 -0.97 -15.50 2.30
C THR A 137 -0.21 -14.25 1.88
N LEU A 138 -0.25 -13.19 2.70
CA LEU A 138 0.49 -11.95 2.44
C LEU A 138 1.99 -12.22 2.43
N GLN A 139 2.49 -12.94 3.42
CA GLN A 139 3.89 -13.34 3.53
C GLN A 139 4.33 -14.14 2.29
N ALA A 140 3.53 -15.15 1.88
CA ALA A 140 3.85 -15.95 0.69
C ALA A 140 3.90 -15.10 -0.59
N VAL A 141 2.95 -14.15 -0.78
CA VAL A 141 2.97 -13.24 -1.93
C VAL A 141 4.23 -12.38 -1.92
N ALA A 142 4.62 -11.83 -0.79
CA ALA A 142 5.83 -11.00 -0.67
C ALA A 142 7.10 -11.81 -0.94
N ILE A 143 7.18 -13.06 -0.42
CA ILE A 143 8.28 -13.99 -0.69
C ILE A 143 8.36 -14.31 -2.17
N ASP A 144 7.27 -14.74 -2.80
CA ASP A 144 7.26 -15.18 -4.20
C ASP A 144 7.63 -14.03 -5.14
N MET A 145 7.17 -12.82 -4.87
CA MET A 145 7.55 -11.62 -5.63
C MET A 145 9.04 -11.29 -5.43
N GLY A 146 9.52 -11.30 -4.18
CA GLY A 146 10.93 -11.08 -3.87
C GLY A 146 11.85 -12.12 -4.52
N VAL A 147 11.49 -13.40 -4.43
CA VAL A 147 12.22 -14.52 -5.07
C VAL A 147 12.23 -14.35 -6.59
N SER A 148 11.11 -13.94 -7.19
CA SER A 148 11.03 -13.72 -8.65
C SER A 148 12.02 -12.66 -9.13
N ILE A 149 12.31 -11.64 -8.32
CA ILE A 149 13.29 -10.59 -8.61
C ILE A 149 14.71 -11.09 -8.27
N ALA A 150 14.92 -11.56 -7.05
CA ALA A 150 16.24 -11.97 -6.52
C ALA A 150 16.85 -13.12 -7.32
N SER A 151 16.05 -14.12 -7.75
CA SER A 151 16.53 -15.26 -8.55
C SER A 151 17.05 -14.87 -9.94
N LYS A 152 16.80 -13.65 -10.40
CA LYS A 152 17.34 -13.07 -11.64
C LYS A 152 18.61 -12.25 -11.40
N GLY A 153 19.10 -12.21 -10.16
CA GLY A 153 20.34 -11.56 -9.77
C GLY A 153 20.21 -10.08 -9.38
N PHE A 154 19.00 -9.50 -9.37
CA PHE A 154 18.79 -8.12 -8.94
C PHE A 154 19.07 -7.97 -7.45
N GLN A 155 19.88 -6.98 -7.09
CA GLN A 155 20.45 -6.88 -5.75
C GLN A 155 19.61 -6.06 -4.76
N ASN A 156 18.80 -5.11 -5.22
CA ASN A 156 18.12 -4.19 -4.31
C ASN A 156 16.59 -4.25 -4.51
N ILE A 157 15.87 -4.61 -3.45
CA ILE A 157 14.41 -4.69 -3.43
C ILE A 157 13.93 -3.91 -2.21
N PHE A 158 13.22 -2.80 -2.44
CA PHE A 158 12.64 -1.99 -1.37
C PHE A 158 11.14 -2.23 -1.29
N LEU A 159 10.70 -2.79 -0.16
CA LEU A 159 9.30 -3.03 0.13
C LEU A 159 8.73 -1.79 0.82
N ILE A 160 7.67 -1.25 0.23
CA ILE A 160 6.98 -0.03 0.67
C ILE A 160 5.51 -0.37 0.91
N HIS A 161 4.99 0.07 2.04
CA HIS A 161 3.55 0.06 2.36
C HIS A 161 3.22 1.24 3.26
N SER A 162 1.97 1.36 3.76
CA SER A 162 1.60 2.41 4.71
C SER A 162 0.68 1.91 5.82
N HIS A 163 0.37 0.62 5.82
CA HIS A 163 -0.55 0.02 6.78
C HIS A 163 0.13 -0.35 8.10
N GLY A 164 -0.55 -0.01 9.21
CA GLY A 164 -0.01 -0.12 10.55
C GLY A 164 -0.32 -1.42 11.29
N ALA A 165 -1.05 -2.38 10.71
CA ALA A 165 -1.35 -3.62 11.41
C ALA A 165 -0.07 -4.40 11.76
N PRO A 166 0.09 -4.88 13.01
CA PRO A 166 1.33 -5.54 13.46
C PRO A 166 1.70 -6.75 12.61
N LEU A 167 0.76 -7.67 12.35
CA LEU A 167 1.02 -8.87 11.56
C LEU A 167 1.33 -8.57 10.10
N HIS A 168 0.80 -7.49 9.55
CA HIS A 168 1.15 -7.00 8.22
C HIS A 168 2.65 -6.65 8.12
N ASN A 169 3.14 -5.92 9.11
CA ASN A 169 4.54 -5.53 9.19
C ASN A 169 5.47 -6.74 9.42
N VAL A 170 5.08 -7.67 10.30
CA VAL A 170 5.85 -8.91 10.56
C VAL A 170 5.93 -9.77 9.30
N ALA A 171 4.81 -9.96 8.56
CA ALA A 171 4.80 -10.73 7.33
C ALA A 171 5.83 -10.22 6.30
N PHE A 172 5.93 -8.92 6.13
CA PHE A 172 6.87 -8.31 5.19
C PHE A 172 8.32 -8.33 5.70
N THR A 173 8.52 -8.17 7.00
CA THR A 173 9.85 -8.24 7.60
C THR A 173 10.42 -9.66 7.48
N GLU A 174 9.63 -10.68 7.80
CA GLU A 174 10.04 -12.08 7.63
C GLU A 174 10.26 -12.46 6.15
N ALA A 175 9.40 -11.98 5.25
CA ALA A 175 9.59 -12.18 3.81
C ALA A 175 10.90 -11.53 3.33
N SER A 176 11.19 -10.32 3.78
CA SER A 176 12.42 -9.61 3.44
C SER A 176 13.67 -10.33 3.96
N ALA A 177 13.64 -10.81 5.20
CA ALA A 177 14.72 -11.60 5.78
C ALA A 177 14.96 -12.89 5.01
N PHE A 178 13.88 -13.66 4.74
CA PHE A 178 13.99 -14.92 3.97
C PHE A 178 14.61 -14.71 2.59
N VAL A 179 14.15 -13.73 1.84
CA VAL A 179 14.68 -13.46 0.49
C VAL A 179 16.13 -13.00 0.56
N SER A 180 16.46 -12.10 1.49
CA SER A 180 17.83 -11.59 1.64
C SER A 180 18.81 -12.70 2.03
N GLU A 181 18.47 -13.51 3.03
CA GLU A 181 19.35 -14.60 3.52
C GLU A 181 19.49 -15.72 2.48
N THR A 182 18.41 -16.06 1.77
CA THR A 182 18.42 -17.18 0.83
C THR A 182 19.13 -16.86 -0.47
N TYR A 183 19.00 -15.62 -0.96
CA TYR A 183 19.50 -15.21 -2.27
C TYR A 183 20.72 -14.29 -2.21
N GLY A 184 21.12 -13.84 -1.03
CA GLY A 184 22.26 -12.93 -0.85
C GLY A 184 22.02 -11.54 -1.44
N VAL A 185 20.77 -11.09 -1.44
CA VAL A 185 20.34 -9.78 -1.95
C VAL A 185 19.90 -8.87 -0.80
N ARG A 186 19.62 -7.60 -1.09
CA ARG A 186 19.06 -6.64 -0.13
C ARG A 186 17.58 -6.44 -0.39
N MET A 187 16.73 -7.26 0.23
CA MET A 187 15.31 -6.98 0.32
C MET A 187 15.01 -6.35 1.67
N VAL A 188 14.51 -5.12 1.68
CA VAL A 188 14.34 -4.33 2.92
C VAL A 188 12.90 -3.83 3.03
N ASN A 189 12.24 -4.15 4.14
CA ASN A 189 10.97 -3.53 4.51
C ASN A 189 11.23 -2.12 5.05
N ILE A 190 11.32 -1.14 4.15
CA ILE A 190 11.62 0.26 4.49
C ILE A 190 10.57 0.80 5.47
N THR A 191 9.28 0.52 5.22
CA THR A 191 8.20 1.08 6.03
C THR A 191 8.24 0.59 7.47
N SER A 192 8.51 -0.69 7.73
CA SER A 192 8.59 -1.20 9.09
C SER A 192 9.72 -0.55 9.90
N LEU A 193 10.86 -0.28 9.27
CA LEU A 193 11.97 0.44 9.90
C LEU A 193 11.62 1.91 10.20
N VAL A 194 10.92 2.57 9.27
CA VAL A 194 10.43 3.94 9.48
C VAL A 194 9.39 3.98 10.59
N PHE A 195 8.46 3.04 10.62
CA PHE A 195 7.42 2.97 11.66
C PHE A 195 7.98 2.54 13.01
N GLY A 196 9.11 1.84 13.05
CA GLY A 196 9.86 1.59 14.28
C GLY A 196 10.32 2.88 14.98
N GLU A 197 10.47 3.97 14.25
CA GLU A 197 10.76 5.31 14.79
C GLU A 197 9.49 6.13 15.08
N GLY A 198 8.31 5.60 14.82
CA GLY A 198 7.00 6.22 14.92
C GLY A 198 6.32 6.44 13.57
N PHE A 199 5.00 6.31 13.54
CA PHE A 199 4.20 6.47 12.32
C PHE A 199 4.28 7.88 11.75
N TYR A 200 3.81 8.84 12.54
CA TYR A 200 3.86 10.25 12.20
C TYR A 200 4.71 11.00 13.22
N SER A 201 5.43 12.00 12.74
CA SER A 201 6.31 12.80 13.56
C SER A 201 5.52 13.72 14.49
N ASP A 202 5.65 13.53 15.81
CA ASP A 202 5.08 14.41 16.81
C ASP A 202 5.57 15.85 16.62
N ALA A 203 6.83 16.03 16.24
CA ALA A 203 7.38 17.36 15.99
C ALA A 203 6.69 18.10 14.83
N VAL A 204 6.23 17.36 13.80
CA VAL A 204 5.43 17.95 12.72
C VAL A 204 4.03 18.29 13.22
N LEU A 205 3.42 17.43 14.01
CA LEU A 205 2.09 17.68 14.58
C LEU A 205 2.13 18.84 15.56
N ASP A 206 3.09 18.89 16.47
CA ASP A 206 3.30 20.00 17.42
C ASP A 206 3.48 21.35 16.71
N LYS A 207 4.24 21.37 15.62
CA LYS A 207 4.45 22.57 14.80
C LYS A 207 3.15 23.16 14.27
N HIS A 208 2.20 22.31 13.90
CA HIS A 208 0.95 22.73 13.26
C HIS A 208 -0.21 22.87 14.22
N LEU A 209 -0.28 22.04 15.24
CA LEU A 209 -1.41 21.91 16.16
C LEU A 209 -1.14 22.53 17.53
N GLY A 210 0.13 22.80 17.84
CA GLY A 210 0.60 23.28 19.13
C GLY A 210 1.00 22.12 20.07
N GLU A 211 1.93 22.39 20.98
CA GLU A 211 2.33 21.42 22.00
C GLU A 211 1.12 20.96 22.84
N GLY A 212 1.04 19.65 23.06
CA GLY A 212 -0.07 19.05 23.84
C GLY A 212 -1.35 18.85 23.05
N TRP A 213 -1.33 18.96 21.72
CA TRP A 213 -2.48 18.70 20.84
C TRP A 213 -3.14 17.32 21.10
N ASN A 214 -2.35 16.34 21.50
CA ASN A 214 -2.81 14.98 21.79
C ASN A 214 -3.58 14.85 23.11
N GLN A 215 -3.48 15.83 24.01
CA GLN A 215 -4.29 15.83 25.25
C GLN A 215 -5.78 16.01 24.95
N GLU A 216 -6.11 16.71 23.88
CA GLU A 216 -7.49 16.96 23.46
C GLU A 216 -7.99 15.96 22.43
N SER A 217 -7.09 15.50 21.54
CA SER A 217 -7.43 14.66 20.39
C SER A 217 -7.07 13.18 20.57
N GLY A 218 -6.38 12.82 21.65
CA GLY A 218 -5.83 11.49 21.84
C GLY A 218 -4.65 11.18 20.91
N ILE A 219 -4.28 9.92 20.81
CA ILE A 219 -3.24 9.48 19.88
C ILE A 219 -3.71 9.71 18.43
N THR A 220 -2.81 10.15 17.55
CA THR A 220 -3.09 10.12 16.11
C THR A 220 -3.01 8.67 15.62
N GLY A 221 -3.93 8.29 14.79
CA GLY A 221 -4.02 6.90 14.32
C GLY A 221 -5.02 6.79 13.19
N HIS A 222 -5.66 5.62 13.13
CA HIS A 222 -6.53 5.20 12.04
C HIS A 222 -7.55 6.26 11.66
N ALA A 223 -7.50 6.71 10.40
CA ALA A 223 -8.35 7.73 9.80
C ALA A 223 -8.43 9.07 10.58
N GLY A 224 -7.50 9.32 11.51
CA GLY A 224 -7.47 10.52 12.33
C GLY A 224 -6.81 11.73 11.66
N THR A 225 -6.37 12.69 12.48
CA THR A 225 -5.76 13.93 12.00
C THR A 225 -4.59 13.69 11.03
N GLY A 226 -3.72 12.73 11.35
CA GLY A 226 -2.53 12.43 10.54
C GLY A 226 -2.87 11.84 9.17
N GLU A 227 -3.63 10.75 9.14
CA GLU A 227 -4.00 10.09 7.88
C GLU A 227 -4.93 10.92 7.03
N THR A 228 -5.90 11.61 7.64
CA THR A 228 -6.75 12.55 6.92
C THR A 228 -5.91 13.63 6.26
N SER A 229 -4.91 14.18 6.97
CA SER A 229 -4.00 15.18 6.42
C SER A 229 -3.15 14.64 5.27
N ALA A 230 -2.58 13.43 5.43
CA ALA A 230 -1.80 12.77 4.39
C ALA A 230 -2.62 12.56 3.10
N ASN A 231 -3.85 12.07 3.24
CA ASN A 231 -4.76 11.86 2.11
C ASN A 231 -5.18 13.19 1.45
N LEU A 232 -5.43 14.25 2.24
CA LEU A 232 -5.70 15.60 1.69
C LEU A 232 -4.54 16.18 0.88
N PHE A 233 -3.30 15.80 1.18
CA PHE A 233 -2.12 16.20 0.42
C PHE A 233 -1.94 15.37 -0.85
N LEU A 234 -2.23 14.08 -0.79
CA LEU A 234 -1.92 13.14 -1.88
C LEU A 234 -2.98 13.12 -2.99
N HIS A 235 -4.25 13.41 -2.66
CA HIS A 235 -5.36 13.36 -3.62
C HIS A 235 -6.56 14.18 -3.15
N ASP A 236 -7.58 14.31 -4.00
CA ASP A 236 -8.81 15.08 -3.80
C ASP A 236 -10.05 14.21 -3.44
N LEU A 237 -9.85 12.97 -3.02
CA LEU A 237 -10.92 12.00 -2.76
C LEU A 237 -11.45 12.05 -1.31
N VAL A 238 -10.82 12.81 -0.42
CA VAL A 238 -11.29 12.95 0.97
C VAL A 238 -12.62 13.70 0.99
N ASN A 239 -13.63 13.10 1.64
CA ASN A 239 -14.93 13.74 1.77
C ASN A 239 -14.81 14.95 2.71
N PRO A 240 -15.27 16.16 2.29
CA PRO A 240 -15.18 17.38 3.09
C PRO A 240 -15.94 17.33 4.43
N ASN A 241 -16.81 16.33 4.65
CA ASN A 241 -17.50 16.12 5.92
C ASN A 241 -16.52 15.85 7.09
N TYR A 242 -15.25 15.54 6.83
CA TYR A 242 -14.24 15.37 7.89
C TYR A 242 -14.17 16.57 8.85
N ARG A 243 -14.54 17.77 8.38
CA ARG A 243 -14.56 19.01 9.17
C ARG A 243 -15.66 19.07 10.21
N GLU A 244 -16.67 18.22 10.07
CA GLU A 244 -17.87 18.15 10.93
C GLU A 244 -17.86 16.92 11.84
N LEU A 245 -16.80 16.08 11.75
CA LEU A 245 -16.67 14.89 12.56
C LEU A 245 -16.25 15.28 13.97
N GLU A 246 -16.92 14.69 14.94
CA GLU A 246 -16.57 14.85 16.35
C GLU A 246 -15.32 14.00 16.70
N PRO A 247 -14.42 14.48 17.55
CA PRO A 247 -13.27 13.71 17.96
C PRO A 247 -13.65 12.37 18.59
N PHE A 248 -12.98 11.29 18.22
CA PHE A 248 -13.05 10.01 18.91
C PHE A 248 -11.73 9.76 19.64
N VAL A 249 -11.68 10.13 20.91
CA VAL A 249 -10.44 10.14 21.68
C VAL A 249 -10.10 8.75 22.20
N VAL A 250 -8.88 8.32 21.90
CA VAL A 250 -8.21 7.17 22.47
C VAL A 250 -6.94 7.69 23.14
N GLU A 251 -6.82 7.56 24.44
CA GLU A 251 -5.77 8.20 25.22
C GLU A 251 -4.40 7.56 25.01
N ASP A 252 -4.38 6.25 24.75
CA ASP A 252 -3.16 5.48 24.54
C ASP A 252 -3.39 4.29 23.60
N SER A 253 -2.33 3.57 23.28
CA SER A 253 -2.37 2.41 22.38
C SER A 253 -3.21 1.25 22.93
N PHE A 254 -3.47 1.17 24.23
CA PHE A 254 -4.31 0.13 24.84
C PHE A 254 -5.80 0.38 24.56
N GLY A 255 -6.23 1.63 24.53
CA GLY A 255 -7.60 2.00 24.24
C GLY A 255 -8.10 1.55 22.86
N ILE A 256 -7.20 1.17 21.95
CA ILE A 256 -7.56 0.62 20.62
C ILE A 256 -8.37 -0.67 20.78
N PHE A 257 -8.02 -1.55 21.70
CA PHE A 257 -8.69 -2.84 21.88
C PHE A 257 -10.03 -2.72 22.61
N ASP A 258 -10.28 -1.59 23.28
CA ASP A 258 -11.53 -1.29 23.98
C ASP A 258 -12.56 -0.55 23.12
N ILE A 259 -12.23 -0.20 21.87
CA ILE A 259 -13.13 0.55 20.98
C ILE A 259 -14.41 -0.23 20.70
N GLY A 260 -14.32 -1.57 20.56
CA GLY A 260 -15.47 -2.42 20.28
C GLY A 260 -16.62 -2.32 21.27
N ASP A 261 -16.31 -1.98 22.53
CA ASP A 261 -17.30 -1.78 23.59
C ASP A 261 -17.89 -0.35 23.61
N ARG A 262 -17.36 0.56 22.79
CA ARG A 262 -17.82 1.95 22.71
C ARG A 262 -18.89 2.11 21.65
N ASN A 263 -20.09 2.51 22.05
CA ASN A 263 -21.18 2.80 21.15
C ASN A 263 -20.83 3.98 20.21
N GLY A 264 -21.06 3.79 18.91
CA GLY A 264 -21.01 4.88 17.94
C GLY A 264 -19.62 5.14 17.33
N TRP A 265 -18.66 4.22 17.48
CA TRP A 265 -17.41 4.30 16.73
C TRP A 265 -17.69 4.28 15.22
N GLN A 266 -17.06 5.20 14.48
CA GLN A 266 -17.34 5.44 13.06
C GLN A 266 -16.17 5.11 12.15
N GLY A 267 -15.23 4.25 12.58
CA GLY A 267 -14.09 3.84 11.75
C GLY A 267 -12.91 4.82 11.78
N TYR A 268 -12.80 5.66 12.80
CA TYR A 268 -11.64 6.54 12.99
C TYR A 268 -11.36 6.80 14.47
N ILE A 269 -10.13 7.25 14.76
CA ILE A 269 -9.74 7.76 16.09
C ILE A 269 -9.11 9.13 15.94
N SER A 270 -8.95 9.87 17.08
CA SER A 270 -8.44 11.24 17.09
C SER A 270 -9.46 12.24 16.53
N ASP A 271 -9.00 13.33 15.97
CA ASP A 271 -9.82 14.47 15.49
C ASP A 271 -9.57 14.76 14.00
N PRO A 272 -10.33 14.14 13.09
CA PRO A 272 -10.18 14.41 11.65
C PRO A 272 -10.41 15.87 11.29
N SER A 273 -11.21 16.63 12.06
CA SER A 273 -11.58 18.00 11.76
C SER A 273 -10.37 18.96 11.76
N ARG A 274 -9.30 18.60 12.47
CA ARG A 274 -8.05 19.37 12.54
C ARG A 274 -7.09 19.11 11.39
N ALA A 275 -7.44 18.18 10.49
CA ALA A 275 -6.58 17.82 9.36
C ALA A 275 -6.46 18.93 8.31
N SER A 276 -5.32 18.97 7.66
CA SER A 276 -5.08 19.85 6.51
C SER A 276 -4.03 19.28 5.55
N ALA A 277 -4.14 19.66 4.27
CA ALA A 277 -3.14 19.28 3.27
C ALA A 277 -1.73 19.81 3.61
N LEU A 278 -1.62 20.89 4.36
CA LEU A 278 -0.34 21.43 4.80
C LEU A 278 0.34 20.54 5.84
N ILE A 279 -0.41 20.05 6.81
CA ILE A 279 0.05 19.04 7.77
C ILE A 279 0.46 17.78 6.99
N GLY A 280 -0.40 17.29 6.10
CA GLY A 280 -0.15 16.11 5.29
C GLY A 280 1.13 16.20 4.47
N ARG A 281 1.37 17.34 3.83
CA ARG A 281 2.62 17.58 3.10
C ARG A 281 3.84 17.42 4.00
N ASP A 282 3.82 18.01 5.19
CA ASP A 282 4.97 17.97 6.08
C ASP A 282 5.17 16.58 6.69
N LEU A 283 4.08 15.83 7.00
CA LEU A 283 4.13 14.44 7.46
C LEU A 283 4.66 13.50 6.37
N ILE A 284 4.16 13.60 5.14
CA ILE A 284 4.63 12.77 4.03
C ILE A 284 6.10 13.08 3.70
N ASN A 285 6.51 14.34 3.72
CA ASN A 285 7.92 14.67 3.53
C ASN A 285 8.82 14.10 4.63
N ASP A 286 8.38 14.10 5.89
CA ASP A 286 9.11 13.47 6.99
C ASP A 286 9.24 11.95 6.79
N LEU A 287 8.14 11.27 6.40
CA LEU A 287 8.17 9.85 6.05
C LEU A 287 9.16 9.56 4.92
N VAL A 288 9.16 10.39 3.88
CA VAL A 288 10.08 10.25 2.74
C VAL A 288 11.54 10.43 3.15
N GLU A 289 11.87 11.44 3.97
CA GLU A 289 13.25 11.67 4.42
C GLU A 289 13.74 10.54 5.35
N ARG A 290 12.88 10.01 6.23
CA ARG A 290 13.21 8.83 7.03
C ARG A 290 13.40 7.59 6.15
N SER A 291 12.52 7.38 5.17
CA SER A 291 12.64 6.29 4.19
C SER A 291 13.91 6.40 3.35
N PHE A 292 14.26 7.62 2.93
CA PHE A 292 15.50 7.88 2.20
C PHE A 292 16.73 7.53 3.03
N ARG A 293 16.78 7.93 4.30
CA ARG A 293 17.88 7.57 5.21
C ARG A 293 18.05 6.05 5.35
N ILE A 294 16.94 5.31 5.52
CA ILE A 294 16.99 3.84 5.58
C ILE A 294 17.47 3.25 4.25
N ALA A 295 17.01 3.78 3.12
CA ALA A 295 17.44 3.34 1.79
C ALA A 295 18.96 3.57 1.58
N GLU A 296 19.49 4.72 2.01
CA GLU A 296 20.94 5.02 1.98
C GLU A 296 21.75 4.00 2.78
N LEU A 297 21.33 3.71 4.02
CA LEU A 297 21.98 2.69 4.86
C LEU A 297 21.95 1.32 4.18
N ALA A 298 20.83 0.94 3.58
CA ALA A 298 20.70 -0.32 2.84
C ALA A 298 21.65 -0.37 1.63
N LEU A 299 21.70 0.71 0.83
CA LEU A 299 22.56 0.78 -0.37
C LEU A 299 24.05 0.81 -0.03
N SER A 300 24.44 1.42 1.09
CA SER A 300 25.82 1.41 1.59
C SER A 300 26.26 0.05 2.18
N GLY A 301 25.33 -0.89 2.36
CA GLY A 301 25.59 -2.20 2.94
C GLY A 301 25.72 -2.20 4.46
N GLU A 302 25.19 -1.18 5.12
CA GLU A 302 25.14 -1.13 6.57
C GLU A 302 24.23 -2.21 7.15
N ASP A 303 24.56 -2.69 8.34
CA ASP A 303 23.73 -3.64 9.09
C ASP A 303 22.52 -2.92 9.69
N LEU A 304 21.34 -3.23 9.16
CA LEU A 304 20.07 -2.65 9.62
C LEU A 304 19.46 -3.39 10.82
N SER A 305 20.04 -4.49 11.28
CA SER A 305 19.50 -5.33 12.37
C SER A 305 19.40 -4.62 13.73
N SER A 306 20.17 -3.54 13.90
CA SER A 306 20.12 -2.70 15.11
C SER A 306 19.06 -1.61 15.09
N LEU A 307 18.41 -1.39 13.95
CA LEU A 307 17.33 -0.40 13.86
C LEU A 307 16.04 -0.99 14.43
N PRO A 308 15.24 -0.15 15.12
CA PRO A 308 13.97 -0.61 15.65
C PRO A 308 13.03 -1.01 14.51
N LEU A 309 12.40 -2.16 14.65
CA LEU A 309 11.34 -2.62 13.78
C LEU A 309 9.98 -2.34 14.41
N TYR A 310 9.03 -1.98 13.59
CA TYR A 310 7.64 -2.10 14.02
C TYR A 310 7.19 -3.56 13.80
N PRO A 311 6.62 -4.27 14.76
CA PRO A 311 6.03 -3.80 16.01
C PRO A 311 6.92 -3.97 17.28
N ASP A 312 8.25 -4.12 17.17
CA ASP A 312 9.13 -4.31 18.34
C ASP A 312 9.01 -3.20 19.39
N ASN A 313 8.57 -2.02 18.96
CA ASN A 313 8.35 -0.86 19.83
C ASN A 313 6.94 -0.83 20.46
N LEU A 314 6.06 -1.77 20.11
CA LEU A 314 4.79 -1.88 20.82
C LEU A 314 5.06 -2.39 22.24
N PRO A 315 4.51 -1.72 23.27
CA PRO A 315 4.66 -2.22 24.63
C PRO A 315 4.00 -3.60 24.75
N PRO A 316 4.50 -4.48 25.65
CA PRO A 316 3.84 -5.74 25.92
C PRO A 316 2.41 -5.47 26.43
N MET A 317 1.43 -5.95 25.69
CA MET A 317 0.01 -5.70 25.96
C MET A 317 -0.73 -7.05 25.98
N PRO A 318 -1.27 -7.49 27.14
CA PRO A 318 -2.08 -8.72 27.21
C PRO A 318 -3.27 -8.70 26.23
N GLU A 319 -3.84 -7.52 25.98
CA GLU A 319 -4.93 -7.28 25.04
C GLU A 319 -4.46 -7.52 23.59
N ALA A 320 -3.25 -7.08 23.25
CA ALA A 320 -2.65 -7.34 21.94
C ALA A 320 -2.36 -8.85 21.76
N ASP A 321 -1.86 -9.53 22.79
CA ASP A 321 -1.64 -10.97 22.74
C ASP A 321 -2.96 -11.73 22.53
N ALA A 322 -4.03 -11.32 23.20
CA ALA A 322 -5.36 -11.89 23.01
C ALA A 322 -5.90 -11.64 21.58
N TYR A 323 -5.74 -10.43 21.07
CA TYR A 323 -6.10 -10.07 19.70
C TYR A 323 -5.32 -10.93 18.68
N LEU A 324 -4.00 -11.02 18.82
CA LEU A 324 -3.15 -11.82 17.93
C LEU A 324 -3.55 -13.31 17.97
N ALA A 325 -3.78 -13.88 19.16
CA ALA A 325 -4.22 -15.26 19.32
C ALA A 325 -5.58 -15.50 18.64
N ALA A 326 -6.54 -14.59 18.80
CA ALA A 326 -7.84 -14.67 18.15
C ALA A 326 -7.71 -14.56 16.60
N THR A 327 -6.85 -13.69 16.11
CA THR A 327 -6.58 -13.51 14.67
C THR A 327 -5.97 -14.74 14.07
N PHE A 328 -4.93 -15.32 14.68
CA PHE A 328 -4.36 -16.59 14.23
C PHE A 328 -5.36 -17.74 14.31
N GLY A 329 -6.23 -17.77 15.31
CA GLY A 329 -7.34 -18.74 15.40
C GLY A 329 -8.31 -18.64 14.22
N ARG A 330 -8.70 -17.42 13.81
CA ARG A 330 -9.54 -17.20 12.62
C ARG A 330 -8.83 -17.65 11.33
N TYR A 331 -7.53 -17.37 11.18
CA TYR A 331 -6.76 -17.80 10.03
C TYR A 331 -6.63 -19.32 9.94
N ALA A 332 -6.34 -20.00 11.05
CA ALA A 332 -6.27 -21.46 11.11
C ALA A 332 -7.62 -22.11 10.77
N SER A 333 -8.72 -21.55 11.25
CA SER A 333 -10.07 -22.01 10.93
C SER A 333 -10.37 -21.89 9.43
N ARG A 334 -10.05 -20.74 8.84
CA ARG A 334 -10.23 -20.51 7.39
C ARG A 334 -9.35 -21.45 6.54
N GLU A 335 -8.12 -21.71 6.97
CA GLU A 335 -7.22 -22.66 6.30
C GLU A 335 -7.78 -24.08 6.32
N ALA A 336 -8.30 -24.52 7.47
CA ALA A 336 -8.93 -25.83 7.60
C ALA A 336 -10.17 -25.97 6.69
N GLU A 337 -11.02 -24.94 6.64
CA GLU A 337 -12.18 -24.91 5.74
C GLU A 337 -11.78 -25.07 4.27
N ILE A 338 -10.77 -24.31 3.83
CA ILE A 338 -10.26 -24.36 2.45
C ILE A 338 -9.68 -25.72 2.15
N THR A 339 -8.86 -26.27 3.04
CA THR A 339 -8.22 -27.58 2.88
C THR A 339 -9.27 -28.68 2.74
N ALA A 340 -10.24 -28.74 3.66
CA ALA A 340 -11.31 -29.73 3.62
C ALA A 340 -12.14 -29.62 2.33
N TRP A 341 -12.42 -28.40 1.86
CA TRP A 341 -13.14 -28.23 0.60
C TRP A 341 -12.33 -28.73 -0.60
N LEU A 342 -11.02 -28.42 -0.66
CA LEU A 342 -10.13 -28.86 -1.74
C LEU A 342 -9.99 -30.38 -1.76
N GLU A 343 -9.85 -31.04 -0.61
CA GLU A 343 -9.79 -32.49 -0.49
C GLU A 343 -11.06 -33.14 -1.05
N LYS A 344 -12.23 -32.67 -0.65
CA LYS A 344 -13.51 -33.11 -1.18
C LYS A 344 -13.62 -32.97 -2.72
N GLN A 345 -13.08 -31.88 -3.30
CA GLN A 345 -13.09 -31.70 -4.76
C GLN A 345 -12.15 -32.66 -5.47
N ARG A 346 -11.07 -33.11 -4.82
CA ARG A 346 -10.11 -34.09 -5.39
C ARG A 346 -10.65 -35.50 -5.33
N GLU A 347 -11.37 -35.87 -4.27
CA GLU A 347 -12.01 -37.18 -4.12
C GLU A 347 -13.16 -37.43 -5.10
N GLY A 348 -13.80 -36.33 -5.58
CA GLY A 348 -14.91 -36.39 -6.54
C GLY A 348 -14.48 -36.36 -8.02
N ARG A 349 -13.16 -36.30 -8.28
CA ARG A 349 -12.57 -36.39 -9.63
C ARG A 349 -11.94 -37.72 -9.89
#